data_600cdd4b35e54e24abd7fd8cc47ee9b6
#
_entry.id   600cdd4b35e54e24abd7fd8cc47ee9b6
#
_cell.length_a   1.000
_cell.length_b   1.000
_cell.length_c   1.000
_cell.angle_alpha   90.00
_cell.angle_beta   90.00
_cell.angle_gamma   90.00
#
_symmetry.space_group_name_H-M   'P 1'
#
loop_
_entity.id
_entity.type
_entity.pdbx_description
1 polymer ?
#
loop_
_entity_poly.entity_id
_entity_poly.type
_entity_poly.pdbx_seq_one_letter_code
_entity_poly.pdbx_strand_id
1 'polypeptide(L)'
;LSRPRLSVAALNPHAGDNGNFGMEEIEVINPTVETLQAKQVNVDGPWPSDTVFLKAKAGEVDGIITMYHDQGQIALKLMGFDRGVTVQGGIPFPVTTPAHGTAFDIAGTGSADVGATRAAFDIACDMVSHWNSAA
;
A
#
# COMPACT_ATOMS: atom_id res chain seq x y z
N LEU A 1 -8.20 9.84 -6.83
CA LEU A 1 -8.63 10.60 -5.63
C LEU A 1 -7.86 11.89 -5.56
N SER A 2 -8.56 13.04 -5.47
CA SER A 2 -7.92 14.37 -5.39
C SER A 2 -7.30 14.66 -4.02
N ARG A 3 -7.80 14.04 -2.96
CA ARG A 3 -7.32 14.20 -1.59
C ARG A 3 -7.48 12.90 -0.80
N PRO A 4 -6.60 11.91 -1.03
CA PRO A 4 -6.69 10.62 -0.35
C PRO A 4 -6.48 10.76 1.16
N ARG A 5 -7.17 9.93 1.93
CA ARG A 5 -6.97 9.76 3.37
C ARG A 5 -5.87 8.72 3.57
N LEU A 6 -4.76 9.11 4.14
CA LEU A 6 -3.60 8.25 4.33
C LEU A 6 -3.39 7.94 5.81
N SER A 7 -3.00 6.71 6.12
CA SER A 7 -2.51 6.32 7.45
C SER A 7 -1.10 5.77 7.36
N VAL A 8 -0.28 6.13 8.34
CA VAL A 8 1.10 5.63 8.45
C VAL A 8 1.13 4.50 9.47
N ALA A 9 1.66 3.35 9.07
CA ALA A 9 1.93 2.25 9.99
C ALA A 9 3.18 2.57 10.83
N ALA A 10 3.21 2.11 12.07
CA ALA A 10 4.40 2.18 12.90
C ALA A 10 5.46 1.17 12.45
N LEU A 11 6.71 1.44 12.77
CA LEU A 11 7.83 0.51 12.58
C LEU A 11 7.85 -0.53 13.72
N ASN A 12 7.73 -0.04 14.95
CA ASN A 12 7.89 -0.85 16.16
C ASN A 12 6.54 -1.37 16.69
N PRO A 13 6.53 -2.48 17.46
CA PRO A 13 5.32 -2.98 18.10
C PRO A 13 4.62 -1.91 18.95
N HIS A 14 3.29 -1.90 18.92
CA HIS A 14 2.46 -0.96 19.68
C HIS A 14 2.79 0.53 19.42
N ALA A 15 3.24 0.85 18.19
CA ALA A 15 3.71 2.18 17.81
C ALA A 15 4.83 2.71 18.75
N GLY A 16 5.76 1.81 19.11
CA GLY A 16 6.92 2.12 19.94
C GLY A 16 6.66 2.15 21.45
N ASP A 17 5.40 2.16 21.89
CA ASP A 17 5.02 2.20 23.33
C ASP A 17 5.85 3.22 24.14
N ASN A 18 5.79 4.49 23.72
CA ASN A 18 6.56 5.59 24.31
C ASN A 18 8.10 5.37 24.33
N GLY A 19 8.63 4.63 23.37
CA GLY A 19 10.06 4.35 23.24
C GLY A 19 10.51 3.03 23.87
N ASN A 20 9.61 2.26 24.49
CA ASN A 20 9.96 0.96 25.07
C ASN A 20 10.39 -0.06 24.03
N PHE A 21 9.88 0.02 22.80
CA PHE A 21 10.19 -0.90 21.69
C PHE A 21 11.02 -0.27 20.58
N GLY A 22 11.42 0.98 20.74
CA GLY A 22 12.21 1.74 19.77
C GLY A 22 11.80 3.21 19.77
N MET A 23 12.69 4.07 19.31
CA MET A 23 12.52 5.52 19.33
C MET A 23 12.10 6.09 17.97
N GLU A 24 12.00 5.27 16.93
CA GLU A 24 11.79 5.72 15.56
C GLU A 24 10.44 6.42 15.38
N GLU A 25 9.40 6.00 16.12
CA GLU A 25 8.11 6.72 16.11
C GLU A 25 8.26 8.12 16.66
N ILE A 26 9.00 8.30 17.75
CA ILE A 26 9.18 9.59 18.43
C ILE A 26 10.13 10.49 17.64
N GLU A 27 11.25 9.96 17.18
CA GLU A 27 12.32 10.75 16.58
C GLU A 27 12.13 11.03 15.09
N VAL A 28 11.42 10.14 14.37
CA VAL A 28 11.32 10.21 12.92
C VAL A 28 9.87 10.24 12.42
N ILE A 29 9.03 9.27 12.81
CA ILE A 29 7.75 9.07 12.14
C ILE A 29 6.75 10.13 12.57
N ASN A 30 6.58 10.39 13.88
CA ASN A 30 5.68 11.43 14.37
C ASN A 30 6.04 12.82 13.82
N PRO A 31 7.30 13.30 13.90
CA PRO A 31 7.67 14.61 13.34
C PRO A 31 7.43 14.70 11.82
N THR A 32 7.58 13.58 11.11
CA THR A 32 7.31 13.53 9.66
C THR A 32 5.81 13.67 9.38
N VAL A 33 4.96 12.93 10.10
CA VAL A 33 3.50 13.02 9.97
C VAL A 33 3.03 14.45 10.28
N GLU A 34 3.49 15.04 11.37
CA GLU A 34 3.17 16.43 11.74
C GLU A 34 3.58 17.43 10.64
N THR A 35 4.78 17.26 10.07
CA THR A 35 5.26 18.08 8.95
C THR A 35 4.37 17.96 7.73
N LEU A 36 3.89 16.77 7.40
CA LEU A 36 2.97 16.55 6.28
C LEU A 36 1.59 17.13 6.54
N GLN A 37 1.08 17.01 7.76
CA GLN A 37 -0.19 17.62 8.17
C GLN A 37 -0.12 19.16 8.08
N ALA A 38 0.99 19.75 8.51
CA ALA A 38 1.22 21.21 8.37
C ALA A 38 1.22 21.65 6.88
N LYS A 39 1.61 20.77 5.96
CA LYS A 39 1.50 20.96 4.49
C LYS A 39 0.12 20.59 3.93
N GLN A 40 -0.88 20.40 4.78
CA GLN A 40 -2.25 20.03 4.42
C GLN A 40 -2.40 18.67 3.71
N VAL A 41 -1.43 17.76 3.84
CA VAL A 41 -1.60 16.37 3.45
C VAL A 41 -2.57 15.70 4.42
N ASN A 42 -3.56 14.99 3.89
CA ASN A 42 -4.55 14.29 4.73
C ASN A 42 -3.96 12.94 5.17
N VAL A 43 -3.17 12.97 6.23
CA VAL A 43 -2.42 11.82 6.76
C VAL A 43 -2.54 11.77 8.27
N ASP A 44 -2.64 10.57 8.83
CA ASP A 44 -2.61 10.29 10.26
C ASP A 44 -1.65 9.15 10.61
N GLY A 45 -1.43 8.93 11.90
CA GLY A 45 -0.52 7.91 12.43
C GLY A 45 0.68 8.52 13.18
N PRO A 46 1.68 7.68 13.52
CA PRO A 46 1.76 6.25 13.23
C PRO A 46 0.75 5.42 14.05
N TRP A 47 0.18 4.43 13.40
CA TRP A 47 -0.73 3.45 14.03
C TRP A 47 -0.03 2.10 14.17
N PRO A 48 -0.34 1.30 15.20
CA PRO A 48 0.19 -0.05 15.28
C PRO A 48 -0.06 -0.83 13.99
N SER A 49 1.00 -1.44 13.44
CA SER A 49 0.97 -2.06 12.12
C SER A 49 0.08 -3.30 12.03
N ASP A 50 -0.19 -3.95 13.16
CA ASP A 50 -1.10 -5.10 13.25
C ASP A 50 -2.59 -4.72 13.16
N THR A 51 -2.94 -3.46 13.42
CA THR A 51 -4.33 -3.00 13.46
C THR A 51 -4.68 -1.96 12.39
N VAL A 52 -3.72 -1.23 11.84
CA VAL A 52 -3.98 -0.15 10.86
C VAL A 52 -4.75 -0.62 9.62
N PHE A 53 -4.56 -1.87 9.19
CA PHE A 53 -5.26 -2.44 8.04
C PHE A 53 -6.75 -2.66 8.28
N LEU A 54 -7.21 -2.72 9.54
CA LEU A 54 -8.64 -2.75 9.86
C LEU A 54 -9.32 -1.45 9.45
N LYS A 55 -8.63 -0.30 9.54
CA LYS A 55 -9.12 1.00 9.06
C LYS A 55 -9.33 0.99 7.55
N ALA A 56 -8.39 0.42 6.79
CA ALA A 56 -8.54 0.26 5.34
C ALA A 56 -9.70 -0.66 4.99
N LYS A 57 -9.84 -1.80 5.68
CA LYS A 57 -10.96 -2.73 5.49
C LYS A 57 -12.31 -2.11 5.80
N ALA A 58 -12.38 -1.21 6.78
CA ALA A 58 -13.58 -0.45 7.13
C ALA A 58 -13.87 0.72 6.16
N GLY A 59 -12.98 1.01 5.20
CA GLY A 59 -13.11 2.14 4.28
C GLY A 59 -12.85 3.51 4.93
N GLU A 60 -12.19 3.53 6.09
CA GLU A 60 -11.85 4.75 6.80
C GLU A 60 -10.68 5.49 6.15
N VAL A 61 -9.77 4.77 5.48
CA VAL A 61 -8.61 5.30 4.79
C VAL A 61 -8.51 4.75 3.37
N ASP A 62 -7.85 5.51 2.50
CA ASP A 62 -7.68 5.19 1.08
C ASP A 62 -6.29 4.61 0.78
N GLY A 63 -5.33 4.81 1.70
CA GLY A 63 -3.99 4.26 1.57
C GLY A 63 -3.29 4.12 2.92
N ILE A 64 -2.39 3.13 3.00
CA ILE A 64 -1.54 2.88 4.15
C ILE A 64 -0.08 2.93 3.71
N ILE A 65 0.71 3.74 4.40
CA ILE A 65 2.17 3.81 4.23
C ILE A 65 2.78 2.85 5.23
N THR A 66 3.49 1.84 4.74
CA THR A 66 4.15 0.83 5.58
C THR A 66 5.65 1.05 5.64
N MET A 67 6.28 0.62 6.71
CA MET A 67 7.70 0.86 6.96
C MET A 67 8.59 -0.16 6.24
N TYR A 68 8.09 -1.36 5.96
CA TYR A 68 8.81 -2.40 5.22
C TYR A 68 7.83 -3.32 4.49
N HIS A 69 8.39 -4.08 3.54
CA HIS A 69 7.66 -4.92 2.60
C HIS A 69 6.59 -5.81 3.24
N ASP A 70 6.94 -6.58 4.28
CA ASP A 70 6.04 -7.61 4.80
C ASP A 70 4.82 -7.03 5.53
N GLN A 71 4.92 -5.85 6.14
CA GLN A 71 3.75 -5.18 6.73
C GLN A 71 2.63 -5.03 5.70
N GLY A 72 2.94 -4.54 4.51
CA GLY A 72 1.96 -4.33 3.46
C GLY A 72 1.59 -5.61 2.72
N GLN A 73 2.57 -6.44 2.39
CA GLN A 73 2.34 -7.62 1.56
C GLN A 73 1.55 -8.72 2.26
N ILE A 74 1.74 -8.92 3.56
CA ILE A 74 0.94 -9.87 4.33
C ILE A 74 -0.53 -9.43 4.32
N ALA A 75 -0.79 -8.18 4.63
CA ALA A 75 -2.15 -7.63 4.65
C ALA A 75 -2.81 -7.69 3.26
N LEU A 76 -2.11 -7.25 2.21
CA LEU A 76 -2.62 -7.28 0.83
C LEU A 76 -3.00 -8.71 0.41
N LYS A 77 -2.15 -9.69 0.68
CA LYS A 77 -2.40 -11.09 0.30
C LYS A 77 -3.54 -11.71 1.09
N LEU A 78 -3.73 -11.33 2.35
CA LEU A 78 -4.85 -11.81 3.16
C LEU A 78 -6.18 -11.13 2.79
N MET A 79 -6.13 -9.89 2.30
CA MET A 79 -7.33 -9.13 1.94
C MET A 79 -7.83 -9.40 0.52
N GLY A 80 -6.95 -9.76 -0.42
CA GLY A 80 -7.36 -9.93 -1.82
C GLY A 80 -6.24 -10.40 -2.74
N PHE A 81 -5.70 -11.59 -2.48
CA PHE A 81 -4.59 -12.15 -3.26
C PHE A 81 -4.94 -12.35 -4.75
N ASP A 82 -6.18 -12.71 -5.04
CA ASP A 82 -6.72 -12.96 -6.38
C ASP A 82 -6.82 -11.69 -7.25
N ARG A 83 -6.76 -10.51 -6.62
CA ARG A 83 -6.88 -9.21 -7.29
C ARG A 83 -5.75 -8.24 -6.94
N GLY A 84 -4.78 -8.67 -6.16
CA GLY A 84 -3.66 -7.85 -5.73
C GLY A 84 -2.79 -7.41 -6.91
N VAL A 85 -2.49 -6.11 -6.98
CA VAL A 85 -1.66 -5.50 -8.03
C VAL A 85 -0.53 -4.70 -7.40
N THR A 86 0.66 -4.86 -7.93
CA THR A 86 1.79 -3.98 -7.64
C THR A 86 1.87 -2.90 -8.71
N VAL A 87 1.93 -1.65 -8.32
CA VAL A 87 2.13 -0.49 -9.21
C VAL A 87 3.49 0.13 -8.91
N GLN A 88 4.33 0.28 -9.93
CA GLN A 88 5.59 0.99 -9.81
C GLN A 88 5.35 2.49 -9.99
N GLY A 89 5.56 3.26 -8.93
CA GLY A 89 5.41 4.72 -8.95
C GLY A 89 6.71 5.43 -9.33
N GLY A 90 6.60 6.72 -9.71
CA GLY A 90 7.75 7.60 -9.95
C GLY A 90 8.45 7.44 -11.31
N ILE A 91 7.84 6.73 -12.24
CA ILE A 91 8.35 6.56 -13.61
C ILE A 91 7.35 7.14 -14.63
N PRO A 92 7.81 7.56 -15.84
CA PRO A 92 6.99 8.30 -16.82
C PRO A 92 6.07 7.40 -17.67
N PHE A 93 5.76 6.22 -17.23
CA PHE A 93 4.79 5.29 -17.86
C PHE A 93 4.27 4.29 -16.83
N PRO A 94 3.05 3.75 -16.99
CA PRO A 94 2.50 2.78 -16.07
C PRO A 94 3.27 1.45 -16.13
N VAL A 95 3.65 0.94 -14.96
CA VAL A 95 4.14 -0.43 -14.79
C VAL A 95 3.34 -1.08 -13.67
N THR A 96 2.62 -2.13 -14.01
CA THR A 96 1.80 -2.89 -13.09
C THR A 96 2.12 -4.37 -13.21
N THR A 97 2.10 -5.08 -12.09
CA THR A 97 2.28 -6.53 -12.07
C THR A 97 1.27 -7.16 -11.11
N PRO A 98 0.82 -8.41 -11.35
CA PRO A 98 0.07 -9.13 -10.34
C PRO A 98 0.91 -9.35 -9.08
N ALA A 99 0.26 -9.48 -7.93
CA ALA A 99 0.94 -9.65 -6.64
C ALA A 99 1.43 -11.09 -6.39
N HIS A 100 1.18 -12.04 -7.31
CA HIS A 100 1.67 -13.41 -7.23
C HIS A 100 3.06 -13.58 -7.87
N GLY A 101 3.75 -14.67 -7.51
CA GLY A 101 5.02 -15.06 -8.11
C GLY A 101 4.87 -15.75 -9.46
N THR A 102 5.95 -16.36 -9.95
CA THR A 102 6.06 -16.99 -11.26
C THR A 102 5.28 -18.31 -11.39
N ALA A 103 4.89 -18.95 -10.28
CA ALA A 103 4.08 -20.16 -10.23
C ALA A 103 4.54 -21.27 -11.23
N PHE A 104 5.83 -21.57 -11.23
CA PHE A 104 6.43 -22.58 -12.12
C PHE A 104 5.83 -23.98 -11.95
N ASP A 105 5.32 -24.28 -10.77
CA ASP A 105 4.67 -25.55 -10.43
C ASP A 105 3.41 -25.84 -11.23
N ILE A 106 2.72 -24.80 -11.72
CA ILE A 106 1.52 -24.94 -12.56
C ILE A 106 1.76 -24.54 -14.03
N ALA A 107 3.01 -24.27 -14.41
CA ALA A 107 3.34 -23.89 -15.78
C ALA A 107 2.91 -24.98 -16.80
N GLY A 108 2.20 -24.57 -17.86
CA GLY A 108 1.71 -25.48 -18.91
C GLY A 108 0.47 -26.30 -18.53
N THR A 109 -0.04 -26.21 -17.31
CA THR A 109 -1.22 -27.01 -16.87
C THR A 109 -2.57 -26.39 -17.25
N GLY A 110 -2.59 -25.10 -17.62
CA GLY A 110 -3.84 -24.35 -17.88
C GLY A 110 -4.65 -24.03 -16.64
N SER A 111 -4.10 -24.21 -15.42
CA SER A 111 -4.81 -24.03 -14.15
C SER A 111 -4.56 -22.67 -13.48
N ALA A 112 -3.82 -21.77 -14.13
CA ALA A 112 -3.50 -20.47 -13.58
C ALA A 112 -4.75 -19.59 -13.41
N ASP A 113 -4.90 -18.96 -12.22
CA ASP A 113 -5.88 -17.91 -12.02
C ASP A 113 -5.37 -16.60 -12.66
N VAL A 114 -6.12 -16.08 -13.60
CA VAL A 114 -5.77 -14.85 -14.34
C VAL A 114 -6.31 -13.57 -13.69
N GLY A 115 -6.99 -13.65 -12.56
CA GLY A 115 -7.69 -12.55 -11.91
C GLY A 115 -6.75 -11.36 -11.60
N ALA A 116 -5.64 -11.61 -10.92
CA ALA A 116 -4.66 -10.58 -10.58
C ALA A 116 -3.96 -9.99 -11.83
N THR A 117 -3.68 -10.81 -12.86
CA THR A 117 -3.09 -10.34 -14.12
C THR A 117 -4.06 -9.42 -14.87
N ARG A 118 -5.34 -9.78 -14.90
CA ARG A 118 -6.39 -8.93 -15.50
C ARG A 118 -6.52 -7.61 -14.71
N ALA A 119 -6.56 -7.67 -13.38
CA ALA A 119 -6.62 -6.46 -12.55
C ALA A 119 -5.40 -5.55 -12.79
N ALA A 120 -4.20 -6.12 -12.93
CA ALA A 120 -2.99 -5.35 -13.25
C ALA A 120 -3.10 -4.65 -14.62
N PHE A 121 -3.59 -5.35 -15.63
CA PHE A 121 -3.82 -4.80 -16.96
C PHE A 121 -4.87 -3.67 -16.95
N ASP A 122 -5.99 -3.87 -16.27
CA ASP A 122 -7.06 -2.88 -16.17
C ASP A 122 -6.56 -1.60 -15.48
N ILE A 123 -5.80 -1.72 -14.39
CA ILE A 123 -5.17 -0.57 -13.70
C ILE A 123 -4.20 0.16 -14.63
N ALA A 124 -3.38 -0.55 -15.40
CA ALA A 124 -2.48 0.10 -16.36
C ALA A 124 -3.24 0.90 -17.41
N CYS A 125 -4.35 0.36 -17.95
CA CYS A 125 -5.20 1.05 -18.90
C CYS A 125 -5.83 2.31 -18.29
N ASP A 126 -6.34 2.22 -17.05
CA ASP A 126 -6.90 3.37 -16.33
C ASP A 126 -5.84 4.45 -16.09
N MET A 127 -4.63 4.08 -15.71
CA MET A 127 -3.52 5.02 -15.52
C MET A 127 -3.20 5.77 -16.83
N VAL A 128 -3.13 5.07 -17.97
CA VAL A 128 -2.87 5.71 -19.27
C VAL A 128 -4.00 6.68 -19.66
N SER A 129 -5.26 6.30 -19.45
CA SER A 129 -6.40 7.15 -19.78
C SER A 129 -6.40 8.46 -18.98
N HIS A 130 -6.05 8.40 -17.70
CA HIS A 130 -5.95 9.58 -16.85
C HIS A 130 -4.71 10.42 -17.15
N TRP A 131 -3.62 9.81 -17.60
CA TRP A 131 -2.39 10.51 -17.97
C TRP A 131 -2.61 11.43 -19.18
N ASN A 132 -3.27 10.89 -20.21
CA ASN A 132 -3.57 11.65 -21.43
C ASN A 132 -4.59 12.79 -21.21
N SER A 133 -5.38 12.75 -20.13
CA SER A 133 -6.33 13.80 -19.77
C SER A 133 -5.72 14.91 -18.91
N ALA A 134 -4.49 14.74 -18.42
CA ALA A 134 -3.77 15.70 -17.57
C ALA A 134 -2.64 16.44 -18.33
N ALA A 135 -2.37 16.08 -19.58
CA ALA A 135 -1.41 16.72 -20.49
C ALA A 135 -2.13 17.71 -21.41
#